data_74e5547e5a6d249fa7d7f087569a023d
#
_entry.id   74e5547e5a6d249fa7d7f087569a023d
#
_cell.length_a   1.000
_cell.length_b   1.000
_cell.length_c   1.000
_cell.angle_alpha   90.00
_cell.angle_beta   90.00
_cell.angle_gamma   90.00
#
_symmetry.space_group_name_H-M   'P 1'
#
loop_
_entity.id
_entity.type
_entity.pdbx_description
1 polymer ?
#
loop_
_entity_poly.entity_id
_entity_poly.type
_entity_poly.pdbx_seq_one_letter_code
_entity_poly.pdbx_strand_id
1 'polypeptide(L)'
;MLHNEQLQNILKRRAKLLANVRRFFSVRNVLEVNTPILSSAAPTAAYLDNCSTRFEAGSDSKVLYLHTSPEFAMKRLLAAGSGAIYQIATVFRNGELGRQHAPEFSMLEWYRPGFSLTELMAEVDALMQQVIGLPAAVIFPYRDLFAKYLQLDIYQADDVLLKQIALDCIAGLTADWQTDRDGWLEMLMSEVIEPQLKALEMPVMVTEFPASQAQLAKIEINAEGYQVASRFELYAGGMELANGYDELCDATELRQRFEHDNQLRLQQGKPQMPIDENLLTAMQSGLPQCSGVALGLDRLMMLELDEKNISQVQGIAFIES
;
A
#
# COMPACT_ATOMS: atom_id res chain seq x y z
N MET A 1 12.36 6.55 -26.02
CA MET A 1 12.89 5.16 -26.01
C MET A 1 14.26 5.12 -25.34
N LEU A 2 14.48 4.18 -24.44
CA LEU A 2 15.78 3.93 -23.82
C LEU A 2 16.78 3.45 -24.89
N HIS A 3 18.05 3.81 -24.75
CA HIS A 3 19.12 3.25 -25.58
C HIS A 3 19.19 1.73 -25.39
N ASN A 4 19.49 0.95 -26.44
CA ASN A 4 19.52 -0.52 -26.39
C ASN A 4 20.32 -1.10 -25.21
N GLU A 5 21.48 -0.53 -24.88
CA GLU A 5 22.30 -0.97 -23.74
C GLU A 5 21.65 -0.67 -22.39
N GLN A 6 21.04 0.50 -22.24
CA GLN A 6 20.32 0.88 -21.02
C GLN A 6 19.11 -0.02 -20.79
N LEU A 7 18.30 -0.27 -21.82
CA LEU A 7 17.19 -1.21 -21.76
C LEU A 7 17.64 -2.61 -21.36
N GLN A 8 18.71 -3.14 -21.98
CA GLN A 8 19.23 -4.45 -21.61
C GLN A 8 19.71 -4.51 -20.16
N ASN A 9 20.33 -3.45 -19.65
CA ASN A 9 20.74 -3.37 -18.25
C ASN A 9 19.54 -3.42 -17.31
N ILE A 10 18.50 -2.62 -17.56
CA ILE A 10 17.26 -2.59 -16.77
C ILE A 10 16.62 -3.99 -16.75
N LEU A 11 16.47 -4.63 -17.90
CA LEU A 11 15.87 -5.97 -17.98
C LEU A 11 16.66 -7.01 -17.18
N LYS A 12 18.01 -6.99 -17.26
CA LYS A 12 18.88 -7.89 -16.50
C LYS A 12 18.77 -7.62 -14.99
N ARG A 13 18.77 -6.36 -14.58
CA ARG A 13 18.65 -5.97 -13.16
C ARG A 13 17.29 -6.38 -12.60
N ARG A 14 16.19 -6.13 -13.35
CA ARG A 14 14.86 -6.57 -12.98
C ARG A 14 14.78 -8.09 -12.82
N ALA A 15 15.30 -8.85 -13.78
CA ALA A 15 15.32 -10.31 -13.69
C ALA A 15 16.10 -10.80 -12.45
N LYS A 16 17.24 -10.16 -12.13
CA LYS A 16 18.03 -10.45 -10.94
C LYS A 16 17.29 -10.12 -9.65
N LEU A 17 16.62 -8.96 -9.59
CA LEU A 17 15.79 -8.55 -8.44
C LEU A 17 14.71 -9.60 -8.16
N LEU A 18 13.94 -9.98 -9.18
CA LEU A 18 12.86 -10.97 -9.06
C LEU A 18 13.41 -12.34 -8.63
N ALA A 19 14.56 -12.77 -9.14
CA ALA A 19 15.21 -14.01 -8.72
C ALA A 19 15.65 -13.97 -7.24
N ASN A 20 16.15 -12.82 -6.77
CA ASN A 20 16.53 -12.64 -5.37
C ASN A 20 15.31 -12.64 -4.45
N VAL A 21 14.21 -11.98 -4.84
CA VAL A 21 12.93 -12.01 -4.10
C VAL A 21 12.42 -13.46 -3.99
N ARG A 22 12.38 -14.22 -5.09
CA ARG A 22 11.97 -15.63 -5.07
C ARG A 22 12.84 -16.48 -4.17
N ARG A 23 14.15 -16.26 -4.21
CA ARG A 23 15.09 -16.98 -3.31
C ARG A 23 14.83 -16.63 -1.85
N PHE A 24 14.56 -15.35 -1.52
CA PHE A 24 14.26 -14.89 -0.17
C PHE A 24 13.07 -15.66 0.43
N PHE A 25 11.98 -15.80 -0.31
CA PHE A 25 10.79 -16.51 0.14
C PHE A 25 10.94 -18.03 0.11
N SER A 26 11.63 -18.57 -0.88
CA SER A 26 11.87 -20.02 -1.00
C SER A 26 12.59 -20.60 0.23
N VAL A 27 13.63 -19.92 0.73
CA VAL A 27 14.37 -20.38 1.92
C VAL A 27 13.60 -20.21 3.23
N ARG A 28 12.49 -19.47 3.21
CA ARG A 28 11.57 -19.23 4.32
C ARG A 28 10.30 -20.08 4.25
N ASN A 29 10.22 -20.98 3.27
CA ASN A 29 9.05 -21.83 3.00
C ASN A 29 7.75 -21.03 2.81
N VAL A 30 7.82 -19.89 2.15
CA VAL A 30 6.66 -19.11 1.72
C VAL A 30 6.32 -19.50 0.29
N LEU A 31 5.09 -19.92 0.04
CA LEU A 31 4.65 -20.45 -1.26
C LEU A 31 4.34 -19.31 -2.24
N GLU A 32 4.92 -19.36 -3.45
CA GLU A 32 4.52 -18.47 -4.56
C GLU A 32 3.15 -18.88 -5.07
N VAL A 33 2.21 -17.93 -5.11
CA VAL A 33 0.86 -18.15 -5.65
C VAL A 33 0.57 -17.18 -6.79
N ASN A 34 -0.46 -17.50 -7.56
CA ASN A 34 -0.98 -16.63 -8.61
C ASN A 34 -2.51 -16.58 -8.51
N THR A 35 -3.07 -15.39 -8.47
CA THR A 35 -4.52 -15.15 -8.36
C THR A 35 -5.06 -14.44 -9.60
N PRO A 36 -6.35 -14.55 -9.91
CA PRO A 36 -6.95 -13.83 -11.02
C PRO A 36 -6.81 -12.31 -10.86
N ILE A 37 -6.49 -11.63 -11.96
CA ILE A 37 -6.45 -10.16 -12.02
C ILE A 37 -7.87 -9.58 -12.06
N LEU A 38 -8.79 -10.25 -12.78
CA LEU A 38 -10.17 -9.78 -12.95
C LEU A 38 -11.07 -10.28 -11.83
N SER A 39 -11.84 -9.36 -11.25
CA SER A 39 -12.83 -9.63 -10.20
C SER A 39 -14.18 -8.97 -10.52
N SER A 40 -15.26 -9.55 -10.01
CA SER A 40 -16.59 -8.92 -10.01
C SER A 40 -16.78 -7.90 -8.89
N ALA A 41 -15.84 -7.82 -7.95
CA ALA A 41 -15.79 -6.85 -6.86
C ALA A 41 -14.51 -6.02 -6.94
N ALA A 42 -14.48 -4.88 -6.27
CA ALA A 42 -13.35 -3.99 -6.24
C ALA A 42 -13.15 -3.40 -4.84
N PRO A 43 -11.93 -2.97 -4.46
CA PRO A 43 -11.71 -2.19 -3.24
C PRO A 43 -12.62 -0.97 -3.19
N THR A 44 -13.20 -0.74 -2.01
CA THR A 44 -14.17 0.34 -1.77
C THR A 44 -13.51 1.66 -1.38
N ALA A 45 -12.21 1.64 -1.04
CA ALA A 45 -11.46 2.80 -0.57
C ALA A 45 -11.76 4.06 -1.41
N ALA A 46 -12.14 5.15 -0.75
CA ALA A 46 -12.66 6.35 -1.42
C ALA A 46 -11.62 7.08 -2.27
N TYR A 47 -10.34 6.94 -1.91
CA TYR A 47 -9.21 7.59 -2.60
C TYR A 47 -8.54 6.71 -3.65
N LEU A 48 -8.98 5.45 -3.81
CA LEU A 48 -8.44 4.52 -4.77
C LEU A 48 -9.45 4.26 -5.89
N ASP A 49 -9.10 4.60 -7.13
CA ASP A 49 -9.96 4.38 -8.28
C ASP A 49 -9.54 3.12 -9.05
N ASN A 50 -10.56 2.32 -9.41
CA ASN A 50 -10.37 1.01 -10.03
C ASN A 50 -10.43 1.12 -11.56
N CYS A 51 -9.55 0.41 -12.26
CA CYS A 51 -9.70 0.13 -13.68
C CYS A 51 -10.78 -0.94 -13.89
N SER A 52 -11.61 -0.79 -14.91
CA SER A 52 -12.67 -1.77 -15.24
C SER A 52 -12.64 -2.16 -16.70
N THR A 53 -13.21 -3.33 -16.98
CA THR A 53 -13.42 -3.83 -18.34
C THR A 53 -14.78 -4.49 -18.46
N ARG A 54 -15.26 -4.65 -19.71
CA ARG A 54 -16.49 -5.40 -20.00
C ARG A 54 -16.11 -6.83 -20.39
N PHE A 55 -16.72 -7.79 -19.73
CA PHE A 55 -16.64 -9.20 -20.08
C PHE A 55 -17.93 -9.62 -20.77
N GLU A 56 -17.83 -10.22 -21.95
CA GLU A 56 -18.95 -10.69 -22.75
C GLU A 56 -18.85 -12.20 -22.94
N ALA A 57 -19.93 -12.93 -22.62
CA ALA A 57 -20.04 -14.37 -22.80
C ALA A 57 -21.41 -14.70 -23.42
N GLY A 58 -21.44 -14.85 -24.74
CA GLY A 58 -22.71 -15.03 -25.47
C GLY A 58 -23.59 -13.79 -25.38
N SER A 59 -24.78 -13.92 -24.82
CA SER A 59 -25.72 -12.81 -24.56
C SER A 59 -25.43 -12.06 -23.25
N ASP A 60 -24.58 -12.60 -22.39
CA ASP A 60 -24.32 -12.07 -21.07
C ASP A 60 -23.16 -11.08 -21.10
N SER A 61 -23.35 -9.93 -20.46
CA SER A 61 -22.32 -8.90 -20.32
C SER A 61 -22.25 -8.42 -18.90
N LYS A 62 -21.04 -8.35 -18.34
CA LYS A 62 -20.81 -7.83 -16.98
C LYS A 62 -19.56 -6.97 -16.91
N VAL A 63 -19.56 -6.02 -15.99
CA VAL A 63 -18.37 -5.26 -15.65
C VAL A 63 -17.48 -6.10 -14.72
N LEU A 64 -16.19 -6.15 -15.04
CA LEU A 64 -15.15 -6.69 -14.19
C LEU A 64 -14.13 -5.59 -13.88
N TYR A 65 -13.49 -5.72 -12.74
CA TYR A 65 -12.47 -4.79 -12.27
C TYR A 65 -11.10 -5.46 -12.29
N LEU A 66 -10.09 -4.72 -12.71
CA LEU A 66 -8.70 -5.13 -12.56
C LEU A 66 -8.28 -4.84 -11.12
N HIS A 67 -7.63 -5.77 -10.48
CA HIS A 67 -7.26 -5.62 -9.07
C HIS A 67 -6.20 -4.53 -8.86
N THR A 68 -6.34 -3.77 -7.78
CA THR A 68 -5.37 -2.77 -7.32
C THR A 68 -4.28 -3.39 -6.42
N SER A 69 -4.53 -4.61 -5.94
CA SER A 69 -3.68 -5.51 -5.17
C SER A 69 -4.31 -6.92 -5.24
N PRO A 70 -3.55 -8.01 -5.12
CA PRO A 70 -4.09 -9.37 -5.05
C PRO A 70 -4.69 -9.71 -3.66
N GLU A 71 -4.74 -8.80 -2.70
CA GLU A 71 -5.11 -8.98 -1.29
C GLU A 71 -6.37 -9.82 -1.09
N PHE A 72 -7.50 -9.44 -1.71
CA PHE A 72 -8.78 -10.11 -1.50
C PHE A 72 -8.73 -11.59 -1.91
N ALA A 73 -8.07 -11.87 -3.02
CA ALA A 73 -7.91 -13.24 -3.50
C ALA A 73 -6.92 -14.03 -2.63
N MET A 74 -5.81 -13.41 -2.20
CA MET A 74 -4.82 -14.04 -1.33
C MET A 74 -5.40 -14.32 0.07
N LYS A 75 -6.18 -13.43 0.65
CA LYS A 75 -6.90 -13.67 1.93
C LYS A 75 -7.87 -14.85 1.84
N ARG A 76 -8.50 -15.05 0.68
CA ARG A 76 -9.35 -16.24 0.45
C ARG A 76 -8.51 -17.54 0.41
N LEU A 77 -7.28 -17.51 -0.14
CA LEU A 77 -6.36 -18.65 -0.08
C LEU A 77 -5.91 -18.93 1.35
N LEU A 78 -5.64 -17.90 2.16
CA LEU A 78 -5.29 -18.04 3.58
C LEU A 78 -6.43 -18.69 4.37
N ALA A 79 -7.67 -18.23 4.16
CA ALA A 79 -8.86 -18.82 4.78
C ALA A 79 -9.09 -20.28 4.35
N ALA A 80 -8.65 -20.65 3.13
CA ALA A 80 -8.68 -22.03 2.65
C ALA A 80 -7.47 -22.90 3.16
N GLY A 81 -6.60 -22.34 4.01
CA GLY A 81 -5.52 -23.07 4.64
C GLY A 81 -4.22 -23.15 3.82
N SER A 82 -3.95 -22.21 2.93
CA SER A 82 -2.73 -22.18 2.10
C SER A 82 -1.42 -22.12 2.91
N GLY A 83 -1.45 -21.67 4.16
CA GLY A 83 -0.26 -21.31 4.92
C GLY A 83 0.35 -19.99 4.44
N ALA A 84 1.64 -19.78 4.67
CA ALA A 84 2.35 -18.58 4.26
C ALA A 84 2.50 -18.52 2.73
N ILE A 85 2.08 -17.41 2.12
CA ILE A 85 2.06 -17.22 0.66
C ILE A 85 2.62 -15.85 0.26
N TYR A 86 3.16 -15.77 -0.96
CA TYR A 86 3.48 -14.52 -1.61
C TYR A 86 3.09 -14.53 -3.08
N GLN A 87 2.92 -13.37 -3.67
CA GLN A 87 2.65 -13.19 -5.09
C GLN A 87 3.43 -12.00 -5.63
N ILE A 88 3.98 -12.14 -6.83
CA ILE A 88 4.42 -11.02 -7.66
C ILE A 88 3.31 -10.78 -8.68
N ALA A 89 2.60 -9.68 -8.55
CA ALA A 89 1.42 -9.37 -9.36
C ALA A 89 1.62 -8.09 -10.17
N THR A 90 1.02 -8.04 -11.36
CA THR A 90 0.73 -6.78 -12.04
C THR A 90 -0.57 -6.23 -11.48
N VAL A 91 -0.56 -4.98 -11.05
CA VAL A 91 -1.69 -4.30 -10.42
C VAL A 91 -2.03 -3.00 -11.15
N PHE A 92 -3.28 -2.53 -11.00
CA PHE A 92 -3.83 -1.44 -11.78
C PHE A 92 -4.51 -0.41 -10.89
N ARG A 93 -4.10 0.87 -10.98
CA ARG A 93 -4.71 1.97 -10.26
C ARG A 93 -5.06 3.09 -11.22
N ASN A 94 -6.34 3.34 -11.37
CA ASN A 94 -6.84 4.33 -12.32
C ASN A 94 -6.51 5.76 -11.85
N GLY A 95 -6.02 6.58 -12.78
CA GLY A 95 -5.67 7.97 -12.50
C GLY A 95 -4.27 8.17 -11.90
N GLU A 96 -3.59 7.12 -11.44
CA GLU A 96 -2.23 7.22 -10.91
C GLU A 96 -1.20 7.33 -12.04
N LEU A 97 -0.78 8.55 -12.37
CA LEU A 97 0.24 8.83 -13.37
C LEU A 97 1.18 9.93 -12.89
N GLY A 98 2.47 9.64 -12.80
CA GLY A 98 3.44 10.61 -12.31
C GLY A 98 4.87 10.05 -12.30
N ARG A 99 5.79 10.79 -11.69
CA ARG A 99 7.20 10.37 -11.63
C ARG A 99 7.41 9.05 -10.89
N GLN A 100 6.63 8.79 -9.85
CA GLN A 100 6.72 7.61 -8.98
C GLN A 100 5.49 6.70 -9.11
N HIS A 101 4.58 7.00 -10.06
CA HIS A 101 3.32 6.31 -10.26
C HIS A 101 3.12 5.95 -11.71
N ALA A 102 2.59 4.77 -11.95
CA ALA A 102 2.08 4.32 -13.24
C ALA A 102 0.75 3.61 -13.02
N PRO A 103 -0.21 3.71 -13.94
CA PRO A 103 -1.51 3.06 -13.79
C PRO A 103 -1.44 1.53 -13.80
N GLU A 104 -0.34 0.98 -14.31
CA GLU A 104 0.01 -0.43 -14.26
C GLU A 104 1.44 -0.57 -13.73
N PHE A 105 1.62 -1.36 -12.67
CA PHE A 105 2.92 -1.58 -12.04
C PHE A 105 3.01 -2.96 -11.38
N SER A 106 4.21 -3.34 -10.98
CA SER A 106 4.47 -4.62 -10.31
C SER A 106 4.50 -4.47 -8.80
N MET A 107 3.76 -5.34 -8.14
CA MET A 107 3.65 -5.42 -6.69
C MET A 107 4.12 -6.80 -6.21
N LEU A 108 4.88 -6.80 -5.13
CA LEU A 108 5.15 -7.99 -4.32
C LEU A 108 4.25 -7.92 -3.09
N GLU A 109 3.44 -8.94 -2.86
CA GLU A 109 2.55 -9.01 -1.70
C GLU A 109 2.69 -10.34 -1.03
N TRP A 110 2.74 -10.38 0.32
CA TRP A 110 2.85 -11.62 1.07
C TRP A 110 2.18 -11.56 2.42
N TYR A 111 1.84 -12.75 2.92
CA TYR A 111 1.11 -12.97 4.16
C TYR A 111 1.77 -14.06 5.00
N ARG A 112 1.87 -13.80 6.30
CA ARG A 112 2.51 -14.67 7.28
C ARG A 112 1.53 -15.04 8.38
N PRO A 113 0.81 -16.18 8.27
CA PRO A 113 -0.01 -16.69 9.37
C PRO A 113 0.82 -16.87 10.64
N GLY A 114 0.30 -16.35 11.77
CA GLY A 114 0.92 -16.40 13.08
C GLY A 114 2.00 -15.36 13.35
N PHE A 115 2.37 -14.52 12.38
CA PHE A 115 3.28 -13.40 12.63
C PHE A 115 2.55 -12.23 13.27
N SER A 116 3.22 -11.58 14.21
CA SER A 116 2.91 -10.23 14.66
C SER A 116 3.36 -9.18 13.62
N LEU A 117 2.86 -7.96 13.75
CA LEU A 117 3.31 -6.83 12.93
C LEU A 117 4.83 -6.62 13.05
N THR A 118 5.39 -6.73 14.25
CA THR A 118 6.83 -6.57 14.49
C THR A 118 7.67 -7.64 13.77
N GLU A 119 7.21 -8.89 13.76
CA GLU A 119 7.90 -9.97 13.02
C GLU A 119 7.82 -9.74 11.50
N LEU A 120 6.69 -9.24 10.99
CA LEU A 120 6.57 -8.87 9.59
C LEU A 120 7.49 -7.70 9.23
N MET A 121 7.55 -6.65 10.05
CA MET A 121 8.46 -5.51 9.87
C MET A 121 9.93 -5.98 9.81
N ALA A 122 10.32 -6.89 10.69
CA ALA A 122 11.67 -7.48 10.67
C ALA A 122 11.94 -8.29 9.40
N GLU A 123 10.93 -9.00 8.86
CA GLU A 123 11.05 -9.72 7.59
C GLU A 123 11.15 -8.76 6.40
N VAL A 124 10.41 -7.65 6.38
CA VAL A 124 10.53 -6.58 5.39
C VAL A 124 11.94 -5.97 5.40
N ASP A 125 12.44 -5.63 6.58
CA ASP A 125 13.78 -5.08 6.74
C ASP A 125 14.86 -6.07 6.24
N ALA A 126 14.73 -7.34 6.59
CA ALA A 126 15.63 -8.40 6.08
C ALA A 126 15.55 -8.55 4.56
N LEU A 127 14.36 -8.41 3.95
CA LEU A 127 14.19 -8.42 2.49
C LEU A 127 14.95 -7.26 1.85
N MET A 128 14.79 -6.03 2.37
CA MET A 128 15.47 -4.84 1.85
C MET A 128 16.98 -4.98 1.92
N GLN A 129 17.51 -5.43 3.05
CA GLN A 129 18.94 -5.66 3.23
C GLN A 129 19.49 -6.70 2.25
N GLN A 130 18.79 -7.84 2.09
CA GLN A 130 19.29 -8.95 1.26
C GLN A 130 19.13 -8.72 -0.24
N VAL A 131 18.10 -8.00 -0.67
CA VAL A 131 17.76 -7.85 -2.09
C VAL A 131 18.44 -6.65 -2.72
N ILE A 132 18.47 -5.51 -2.04
CA ILE A 132 19.05 -4.25 -2.56
C ILE A 132 20.10 -3.63 -1.65
N GLY A 133 20.45 -4.25 -0.52
CA GLY A 133 21.57 -3.81 0.33
C GLY A 133 21.29 -2.56 1.15
N LEU A 134 20.03 -2.24 1.46
CA LEU A 134 19.73 -1.10 2.32
C LEU A 134 20.23 -1.34 3.75
N PRO A 135 20.57 -0.29 4.51
CA PRO A 135 20.80 -0.41 5.96
C PRO A 135 19.49 -0.79 6.69
N ALA A 136 19.61 -1.19 7.95
CA ALA A 136 18.44 -1.46 8.80
C ALA A 136 17.56 -0.21 8.95
N ALA A 137 16.25 -0.41 8.92
CA ALA A 137 15.27 0.66 9.05
C ALA A 137 15.21 1.20 10.49
N VAL A 138 14.98 2.50 10.63
CA VAL A 138 14.57 3.11 11.90
C VAL A 138 13.04 3.15 11.97
N ILE A 139 12.50 3.05 13.18
CA ILE A 139 11.05 3.01 13.41
C ILE A 139 10.62 4.31 14.12
N PHE A 140 9.57 4.93 13.61
CA PHE A 140 8.91 6.07 14.23
C PHE A 140 7.41 5.86 14.29
N PRO A 141 6.76 6.06 15.47
CA PRO A 141 5.32 6.27 15.51
C PRO A 141 4.89 7.48 14.68
N TYR A 142 3.75 7.38 14.01
CA TYR A 142 3.19 8.45 13.16
C TYR A 142 3.09 9.78 13.92
N ARG A 143 2.56 9.74 15.15
CA ARG A 143 2.46 10.91 16.03
C ARG A 143 3.80 11.59 16.27
N ASP A 144 4.86 10.80 16.48
CA ASP A 144 6.19 11.34 16.80
C ASP A 144 6.81 12.11 15.64
N LEU A 145 6.50 11.72 14.40
CA LEU A 145 6.91 12.46 13.21
C LEU A 145 6.23 13.83 13.14
N PHE A 146 4.92 13.89 13.42
CA PHE A 146 4.20 15.15 13.49
C PHE A 146 4.69 16.04 14.63
N ALA A 147 4.93 15.48 15.78
CA ALA A 147 5.52 16.22 16.91
C ALA A 147 6.92 16.75 16.58
N LYS A 148 7.76 15.93 15.93
CA LYS A 148 9.14 16.28 15.58
C LYS A 148 9.24 17.37 14.52
N TYR A 149 8.49 17.25 13.43
CA TYR A 149 8.66 18.11 12.26
C TYR A 149 7.68 19.27 12.19
N LEU A 150 6.50 19.14 12.82
CA LEU A 150 5.44 20.14 12.80
C LEU A 150 5.11 20.71 14.19
N GLN A 151 5.75 20.20 15.25
CA GLN A 151 5.42 20.54 16.65
C GLN A 151 3.92 20.34 16.97
N LEU A 152 3.32 19.32 16.36
CA LEU A 152 1.90 19.05 16.37
C LEU A 152 1.60 17.73 17.08
N ASP A 153 0.72 17.75 18.09
CA ASP A 153 0.11 16.55 18.64
C ASP A 153 -1.19 16.26 17.86
N ILE A 154 -1.16 15.22 17.02
CA ILE A 154 -2.29 14.87 16.16
C ILE A 154 -3.53 14.46 16.94
N TYR A 155 -3.44 14.03 18.18
CA TYR A 155 -4.60 13.64 18.99
C TYR A 155 -5.25 14.84 19.71
N GLN A 156 -4.52 15.95 19.84
CA GLN A 156 -5.03 17.18 20.47
C GLN A 156 -5.45 18.24 19.46
N ALA A 157 -4.92 18.17 18.25
CA ALA A 157 -5.23 19.13 17.19
C ALA A 157 -6.65 18.94 16.66
N ASP A 158 -7.37 20.04 16.48
CA ASP A 158 -8.62 20.06 15.72
C ASP A 158 -8.37 20.28 14.22
N ASP A 159 -9.41 20.16 13.40
CA ASP A 159 -9.30 20.29 11.95
C ASP A 159 -8.95 21.72 11.51
N VAL A 160 -9.29 22.73 12.32
CA VAL A 160 -8.93 24.14 12.05
C VAL A 160 -7.43 24.32 12.17
N LEU A 161 -6.82 23.75 13.21
CA LEU A 161 -5.37 23.81 13.41
C LEU A 161 -4.63 23.01 12.33
N LEU A 162 -5.11 21.82 11.97
CA LEU A 162 -4.53 21.01 10.88
C LEU A 162 -4.55 21.79 9.55
N LYS A 163 -5.68 22.37 9.20
CA LYS A 163 -5.81 23.22 8.01
C LYS A 163 -4.84 24.40 8.04
N GLN A 164 -4.75 25.11 9.18
CA GLN A 164 -3.85 26.26 9.31
C GLN A 164 -2.39 25.86 9.08
N ILE A 165 -1.94 24.77 9.71
CA ILE A 165 -0.56 24.27 9.53
C ILE A 165 -0.33 23.86 8.07
N ALA A 166 -1.31 23.21 7.42
CA ALA A 166 -1.18 22.83 6.02
C ALA A 166 -1.04 24.06 5.11
N LEU A 167 -1.83 25.12 5.35
CA LEU A 167 -1.74 26.38 4.60
C LEU A 167 -0.39 27.09 4.82
N ASP A 168 0.17 27.00 6.01
CA ASP A 168 1.45 27.64 6.35
C ASP A 168 2.66 26.88 5.76
N CYS A 169 2.56 25.53 5.62
CA CYS A 169 3.67 24.68 5.24
C CYS A 169 3.65 24.24 3.77
N ILE A 170 2.48 24.13 3.13
CA ILE A 170 2.35 23.56 1.78
C ILE A 170 2.24 24.69 0.74
N ALA A 171 3.26 24.77 -0.10
CA ALA A 171 3.31 25.81 -1.14
C ALA A 171 2.19 25.62 -2.18
N GLY A 172 1.45 26.68 -2.46
CA GLY A 172 0.36 26.68 -3.45
C GLY A 172 -0.99 26.17 -2.94
N LEU A 173 -1.08 25.72 -1.70
CA LEU A 173 -2.35 25.39 -1.07
C LEU A 173 -3.14 26.66 -0.79
N THR A 174 -4.42 26.68 -1.15
CA THR A 174 -5.29 27.85 -1.03
C THR A 174 -6.34 27.67 0.06
N ALA A 175 -6.80 28.74 0.67
CA ALA A 175 -7.72 28.73 1.83
C ALA A 175 -9.11 28.14 1.51
N ASP A 176 -9.50 28.10 0.24
CA ASP A 176 -10.74 27.52 -0.24
C ASP A 176 -10.67 25.98 -0.37
N TRP A 177 -9.46 25.39 -0.29
CA TRP A 177 -9.31 23.94 -0.24
C TRP A 177 -9.98 23.36 1.00
N GLN A 178 -10.74 22.28 0.80
CA GLN A 178 -11.45 21.59 1.87
C GLN A 178 -11.22 20.09 1.74
N THR A 179 -10.92 19.47 2.87
CA THR A 179 -10.87 18.02 3.03
C THR A 179 -11.25 17.65 4.48
N ASP A 180 -11.41 16.40 4.77
CA ASP A 180 -11.59 15.90 6.13
C ASP A 180 -10.26 15.87 6.91
N ARG A 181 -10.34 15.43 8.15
CA ARG A 181 -9.19 15.32 9.04
C ARG A 181 -8.07 14.47 8.45
N ASP A 182 -8.43 13.29 7.93
CA ASP A 182 -7.44 12.36 7.38
C ASP A 182 -6.77 12.91 6.13
N GLY A 183 -7.52 13.62 5.29
CA GLY A 183 -6.96 14.32 4.14
C GLY A 183 -5.96 15.42 4.54
N TRP A 184 -6.19 16.17 5.63
CA TRP A 184 -5.19 17.11 6.15
C TRP A 184 -3.93 16.41 6.66
N LEU A 185 -4.10 15.32 7.41
CA LEU A 185 -2.97 14.53 7.92
C LEU A 185 -2.15 13.92 6.78
N GLU A 186 -2.81 13.38 5.75
CA GLU A 186 -2.16 12.81 4.58
C GLU A 186 -1.38 13.86 3.77
N MET A 187 -1.98 15.05 3.54
CA MET A 187 -1.28 16.15 2.87
C MET A 187 -0.04 16.60 3.66
N LEU A 188 -0.15 16.73 4.99
CA LEU A 188 1.00 17.09 5.84
C LEU A 188 2.06 16.01 5.86
N MET A 189 1.66 14.73 5.86
CA MET A 189 2.59 13.61 5.77
C MET A 189 3.34 13.64 4.45
N SER A 190 2.64 13.68 3.31
CA SER A 190 3.23 13.58 1.98
C SER A 190 4.05 14.81 1.58
N GLU A 191 3.54 16.02 1.86
CA GLU A 191 4.17 17.26 1.36
C GLU A 191 5.23 17.82 2.33
N VAL A 192 5.14 17.53 3.63
CA VAL A 192 6.03 18.12 4.63
C VAL A 192 6.93 17.08 5.29
N ILE A 193 6.38 15.94 5.75
CA ILE A 193 7.13 14.97 6.54
C ILE A 193 7.96 14.03 5.65
N GLU A 194 7.40 13.45 4.59
CA GLU A 194 8.14 12.54 3.70
C GLU A 194 9.43 13.14 3.11
N PRO A 195 9.47 14.43 2.69
CA PRO A 195 10.71 15.07 2.29
C PRO A 195 11.78 15.08 3.38
N GLN A 196 11.39 15.16 4.67
CA GLN A 196 12.31 15.10 5.81
C GLN A 196 12.81 13.65 6.06
N LEU A 197 11.97 12.65 5.82
CA LEU A 197 12.38 11.24 5.92
C LEU A 197 13.44 10.92 4.86
N LYS A 198 13.35 11.49 3.68
CA LYS A 198 14.38 11.38 2.63
C LYS A 198 15.74 11.87 3.10
N ALA A 199 15.78 12.96 3.86
CA ALA A 199 17.03 13.56 4.36
C ALA A 199 17.75 12.69 5.40
N LEU A 200 17.09 11.65 5.95
CA LEU A 200 17.71 10.71 6.89
C LEU A 200 18.68 9.74 6.21
N GLU A 201 18.61 9.60 4.88
CA GLU A 201 19.45 8.68 4.07
C GLU A 201 19.41 7.21 4.53
N MET A 202 18.36 6.83 5.26
CA MET A 202 18.11 5.47 5.73
C MET A 202 16.63 5.12 5.59
N PRO A 203 16.27 3.83 5.54
CA PRO A 203 14.87 3.42 5.52
C PRO A 203 14.18 3.79 6.84
N VAL A 204 12.92 4.20 6.74
CA VAL A 204 12.09 4.57 7.89
C VAL A 204 10.80 3.75 7.85
N MET A 205 10.50 3.04 8.93
CA MET A 205 9.19 2.43 9.14
C MET A 205 8.35 3.36 10.02
N VAL A 206 7.24 3.81 9.48
CA VAL A 206 6.24 4.60 10.22
C VAL A 206 5.17 3.65 10.72
N THR A 207 4.88 3.70 12.01
CA THR A 207 3.94 2.81 12.70
C THR A 207 2.85 3.62 13.42
N GLU A 208 1.87 2.93 14.02
CA GLU A 208 0.84 3.56 14.85
C GLU A 208 0.08 4.68 14.13
N PHE A 209 -0.36 4.42 12.91
CA PHE A 209 -1.24 5.34 12.19
C PHE A 209 -2.54 5.60 12.96
N PRO A 210 -3.20 6.76 12.78
CA PRO A 210 -4.51 7.00 13.38
C PRO A 210 -5.51 5.88 13.04
N ALA A 211 -6.38 5.53 13.99
CA ALA A 211 -7.38 4.47 13.78
C ALA A 211 -8.30 4.72 12.57
N SER A 212 -8.57 5.98 12.22
CA SER A 212 -9.32 6.37 11.01
C SER A 212 -8.61 5.95 9.72
N GLN A 213 -7.29 5.79 9.75
CA GLN A 213 -6.46 5.37 8.62
C GLN A 213 -6.12 3.86 8.65
N ALA A 214 -6.88 3.07 9.43
CA ALA A 214 -6.60 1.64 9.60
C ALA A 214 -6.77 0.82 8.32
N GLN A 215 -7.58 1.27 7.36
CA GLN A 215 -7.86 0.51 6.14
C GLN A 215 -8.28 -0.94 6.46
N LEU A 216 -7.44 -1.92 6.16
CA LEU A 216 -7.68 -3.36 6.42
C LEU A 216 -6.89 -3.90 7.62
N ALA A 217 -6.22 -3.02 8.39
CA ALA A 217 -5.52 -3.37 9.61
C ALA A 217 -6.46 -3.46 10.82
N LYS A 218 -6.05 -4.22 11.83
CA LYS A 218 -6.65 -4.13 13.16
C LYS A 218 -6.46 -2.76 13.77
N ILE A 219 -7.37 -2.40 14.68
CA ILE A 219 -7.22 -1.25 15.57
C ILE A 219 -6.88 -1.77 16.96
N GLU A 220 -5.91 -1.17 17.61
CA GLU A 220 -5.49 -1.48 18.95
C GLU A 220 -5.30 -0.22 19.79
N ILE A 221 -5.10 -0.39 21.10
CA ILE A 221 -4.77 0.71 22.01
C ILE A 221 -3.27 0.64 22.27
N ASN A 222 -2.55 1.71 21.90
CA ASN A 222 -1.11 1.78 22.15
C ASN A 222 -0.76 2.04 23.64
N ALA A 223 0.52 2.05 23.95
CA ALA A 223 1.01 2.24 25.33
C ALA A 223 0.59 3.59 25.95
N GLU A 224 0.24 4.58 25.14
CA GLU A 224 -0.19 5.91 25.56
C GLU A 224 -1.72 6.02 25.70
N GLY A 225 -2.47 4.96 25.37
CA GLY A 225 -3.93 4.90 25.50
C GLY A 225 -4.70 5.41 24.26
N TYR A 226 -4.04 5.66 23.14
CA TYR A 226 -4.68 6.06 21.91
C TYR A 226 -5.08 4.85 21.05
N GLN A 227 -6.20 4.95 20.34
CA GLN A 227 -6.56 4.00 19.31
C GLN A 227 -5.68 4.23 18.07
N VAL A 228 -4.94 3.20 17.67
CA VAL A 228 -4.03 3.22 16.52
C VAL A 228 -4.31 2.04 15.61
N ALA A 229 -4.00 2.20 14.33
CA ALA A 229 -3.98 1.10 13.40
C ALA A 229 -2.70 0.27 13.59
N SER A 230 -2.83 -1.05 13.69
CA SER A 230 -1.72 -2.00 13.63
C SER A 230 -1.20 -2.09 12.18
N ARG A 231 -0.60 -1.00 11.72
CA ARG A 231 -0.14 -0.72 10.35
C ARG A 231 1.26 -0.14 10.38
N PHE A 232 2.04 -0.44 9.36
CA PHE A 232 3.27 0.28 9.09
C PHE A 232 3.41 0.61 7.61
N GLU A 233 4.15 1.66 7.32
CA GLU A 233 4.64 1.96 5.98
C GLU A 233 6.17 2.09 6.00
N LEU A 234 6.82 1.57 4.95
CA LEU A 234 8.27 1.69 4.76
C LEU A 234 8.57 2.77 3.75
N TYR A 235 9.36 3.75 4.17
CA TYR A 235 9.87 4.83 3.34
C TYR A 235 11.37 4.67 3.11
N ALA A 236 11.83 4.83 1.88
CA ALA A 236 13.25 4.95 1.55
C ALA A 236 13.46 5.79 0.29
N GLY A 237 14.52 6.59 0.25
CA GLY A 237 14.83 7.48 -0.88
C GLY A 237 13.76 8.55 -1.16
N GLY A 238 12.87 8.84 -0.20
CA GLY A 238 11.74 9.75 -0.34
C GLY A 238 10.55 9.14 -1.09
N MET A 239 10.37 7.85 -1.00
CA MET A 239 9.25 7.10 -1.56
C MET A 239 8.71 6.13 -0.51
N GLU A 240 7.39 6.01 -0.41
CA GLU A 240 6.76 4.87 0.21
C GLU A 240 7.02 3.62 -0.65
N LEU A 241 7.65 2.61 -0.06
CA LEU A 241 7.96 1.34 -0.73
C LEU A 241 6.98 0.24 -0.38
N ALA A 242 6.53 0.18 0.88
CA ALA A 242 5.67 -0.90 1.36
C ALA A 242 4.67 -0.39 2.38
N ASN A 243 3.50 -1.06 2.45
CA ASN A 243 2.43 -0.83 3.39
C ASN A 243 1.98 -2.19 3.94
N GLY A 244 1.99 -2.37 5.25
CA GLY A 244 1.71 -3.66 5.88
C GLY A 244 0.85 -3.55 7.14
N TYR A 245 0.15 -4.64 7.44
CA TYR A 245 -0.87 -4.71 8.48
C TYR A 245 -0.71 -5.95 9.37
N ASP A 246 -1.11 -5.84 10.64
CA ASP A 246 -1.73 -6.96 11.35
C ASP A 246 -3.19 -7.01 10.86
N GLU A 247 -3.56 -8.11 10.19
CA GLU A 247 -4.76 -8.18 9.38
C GLU A 247 -6.04 -8.22 10.22
N LEU A 248 -7.02 -7.41 9.83
CA LEU A 248 -8.36 -7.51 10.38
C LEU A 248 -8.98 -8.86 9.97
N CYS A 249 -9.34 -9.67 10.97
CA CYS A 249 -9.97 -10.99 10.76
C CYS A 249 -11.50 -10.97 10.97
N ASP A 250 -12.07 -9.88 11.45
CA ASP A 250 -13.53 -9.74 11.67
C ASP A 250 -14.24 -9.32 10.39
N ALA A 251 -14.97 -10.25 9.79
CA ALA A 251 -15.73 -10.00 8.56
C ALA A 251 -16.88 -8.99 8.76
N THR A 252 -17.43 -8.89 9.98
CA THR A 252 -18.52 -7.94 10.28
C THR A 252 -17.97 -6.52 10.31
N GLU A 253 -16.85 -6.32 10.98
CA GLU A 253 -16.16 -5.02 11.00
C GLU A 253 -15.68 -4.65 9.59
N LEU A 254 -15.11 -5.60 8.82
CA LEU A 254 -14.68 -5.31 7.46
C LEU A 254 -15.85 -4.88 6.57
N ARG A 255 -17.01 -5.52 6.68
CA ARG A 255 -18.23 -5.10 5.96
C ARG A 255 -18.60 -3.66 6.28
N GLN A 256 -18.60 -3.30 7.57
CA GLN A 256 -18.93 -1.93 8.01
C GLN A 256 -17.97 -0.90 7.42
N ARG A 257 -16.66 -1.22 7.34
CA ARG A 257 -15.67 -0.35 6.71
C ARG A 257 -15.94 -0.19 5.21
N PHE A 258 -16.24 -1.26 4.48
CA PHE A 258 -16.59 -1.21 3.06
C PHE A 258 -17.87 -0.40 2.79
N GLU A 259 -18.88 -0.54 3.64
CA GLU A 259 -20.11 0.25 3.54
C GLU A 259 -19.86 1.72 3.82
N HIS A 260 -19.01 2.04 4.81
CA HIS A 260 -18.58 3.40 5.12
C HIS A 260 -17.81 4.03 3.96
N ASP A 261 -16.83 3.33 3.39
CA ASP A 261 -16.07 3.80 2.22
C ASP A 261 -17.01 4.10 1.03
N ASN A 262 -17.96 3.22 0.78
CA ASN A 262 -18.96 3.43 -0.28
C ASN A 262 -19.84 4.66 -0.02
N GLN A 263 -20.13 4.99 1.24
CA GLN A 263 -20.83 6.24 1.58
C GLN A 263 -19.94 7.47 1.31
N LEU A 264 -18.66 7.41 1.67
CA LEU A 264 -17.70 8.47 1.37
C LEU A 264 -17.57 8.68 -0.15
N ARG A 265 -17.49 7.61 -0.94
CA ARG A 265 -17.48 7.67 -2.41
C ARG A 265 -18.71 8.43 -2.95
N LEU A 266 -19.90 8.14 -2.44
CA LEU A 266 -21.12 8.86 -2.84
C LEU A 266 -21.05 10.34 -2.48
N GLN A 267 -20.55 10.68 -1.30
CA GLN A 267 -20.38 12.09 -0.88
C GLN A 267 -19.40 12.84 -1.79
N GLN A 268 -18.40 12.15 -2.33
CA GLN A 268 -17.43 12.67 -3.29
C GLN A 268 -17.92 12.62 -4.74
N GLY A 269 -19.18 12.21 -5.00
CA GLY A 269 -19.73 12.07 -6.35
C GLY A 269 -19.17 10.89 -7.15
N LYS A 270 -18.50 9.95 -6.49
CA LYS A 270 -17.95 8.74 -7.11
C LYS A 270 -18.96 7.58 -7.05
N PRO A 271 -18.90 6.62 -8.00
CA PRO A 271 -19.74 5.43 -7.92
C PRO A 271 -19.34 4.53 -6.74
N GLN A 272 -20.33 3.87 -6.13
CA GLN A 272 -20.07 2.81 -5.18
C GLN A 272 -19.42 1.61 -5.87
N MET A 273 -18.54 0.91 -5.14
CA MET A 273 -17.90 -0.31 -5.61
C MET A 273 -18.62 -1.55 -5.08
N PRO A 274 -18.74 -2.61 -5.89
CA PRO A 274 -19.30 -3.89 -5.42
C PRO A 274 -18.40 -4.48 -4.32
N ILE A 275 -18.99 -4.80 -3.17
CA ILE A 275 -18.31 -5.47 -2.06
C ILE A 275 -18.01 -6.92 -2.41
N ASP A 276 -16.82 -7.41 -2.04
CA ASP A 276 -16.42 -8.81 -2.25
C ASP A 276 -17.04 -9.73 -1.20
N GLU A 277 -18.25 -10.23 -1.51
CA GLU A 277 -18.97 -11.18 -0.64
C GLU A 277 -18.23 -12.51 -0.48
N ASN A 278 -17.40 -12.90 -1.46
CA ASN A 278 -16.60 -14.11 -1.35
C ASN A 278 -15.46 -13.96 -0.35
N LEU A 279 -14.85 -12.76 -0.26
CA LEU A 279 -13.87 -12.46 0.78
C LEU A 279 -14.52 -12.53 2.17
N LEU A 280 -15.65 -11.83 2.35
CA LEU A 280 -16.35 -11.81 3.65
C LEU A 280 -16.80 -13.23 4.09
N THR A 281 -17.29 -14.04 3.16
CA THR A 281 -17.64 -15.44 3.42
C THR A 281 -16.41 -16.27 3.81
N ALA A 282 -15.29 -16.09 3.11
CA ALA A 282 -14.03 -16.78 3.44
C ALA A 282 -13.52 -16.38 4.83
N MET A 283 -13.58 -15.09 5.17
CA MET A 283 -13.19 -14.62 6.51
C MET A 283 -14.08 -15.19 7.62
N GLN A 284 -15.40 -15.29 7.39
CA GLN A 284 -16.32 -15.93 8.33
C GLN A 284 -16.03 -17.42 8.54
N SER A 285 -15.49 -18.09 7.52
CA SER A 285 -15.08 -19.50 7.61
C SER A 285 -13.80 -19.70 8.40
N GLY A 286 -13.05 -18.63 8.71
CA GLY A 286 -11.84 -18.64 9.54
C GLY A 286 -10.60 -18.16 8.81
N LEU A 287 -10.46 -16.85 8.64
CA LEU A 287 -9.17 -16.26 8.27
C LEU A 287 -8.20 -16.43 9.46
N PRO A 288 -7.04 -17.09 9.30
CA PRO A 288 -6.08 -17.19 10.38
C PRO A 288 -5.55 -15.82 10.76
N GLN A 289 -5.22 -15.62 12.03
CA GLN A 289 -4.48 -14.44 12.44
C GLN A 289 -3.17 -14.38 11.68
N CYS A 290 -2.90 -13.29 11.00
CA CYS A 290 -1.73 -13.12 10.13
C CYS A 290 -1.37 -11.64 9.99
N SER A 291 -0.14 -11.41 9.59
CA SER A 291 0.30 -10.11 9.10
C SER A 291 0.63 -10.19 7.63
N GLY A 292 0.32 -9.13 6.87
CA GLY A 292 0.53 -9.05 5.43
C GLY A 292 1.11 -7.70 5.02
N VAL A 293 1.79 -7.66 3.88
CA VAL A 293 2.40 -6.43 3.35
C VAL A 293 2.44 -6.46 1.83
N ALA A 294 2.17 -5.29 1.24
CA ALA A 294 2.33 -5.00 -0.17
C ALA A 294 3.54 -4.09 -0.38
N LEU A 295 4.38 -4.39 -1.40
CA LEU A 295 5.59 -3.67 -1.74
C LEU A 295 5.65 -3.39 -3.23
N GLY A 296 5.87 -2.11 -3.61
CA GLY A 296 6.01 -1.68 -4.99
C GLY A 296 7.36 -2.06 -5.58
N LEU A 297 7.41 -3.11 -6.43
CA LEU A 297 8.65 -3.59 -7.04
C LEU A 297 9.28 -2.57 -8.00
N ASP A 298 8.49 -1.78 -8.70
CA ASP A 298 9.02 -0.76 -9.60
C ASP A 298 9.68 0.38 -8.83
N ARG A 299 9.10 0.80 -7.70
CA ARG A 299 9.75 1.78 -6.79
C ARG A 299 11.02 1.21 -6.15
N LEU A 300 11.02 -0.07 -5.80
CA LEU A 300 12.22 -0.76 -5.32
C LEU A 300 13.33 -0.74 -6.39
N MET A 301 12.98 -0.97 -7.66
CA MET A 301 13.91 -0.84 -8.79
C MET A 301 14.43 0.58 -8.97
N MET A 302 13.54 1.59 -8.83
CA MET A 302 13.95 2.99 -8.88
C MET A 302 15.03 3.29 -7.83
N LEU A 303 14.83 2.80 -6.61
CA LEU A 303 15.80 2.99 -5.53
C LEU A 303 17.12 2.26 -5.80
N GLU A 304 17.08 0.99 -6.27
CA GLU A 304 18.26 0.20 -6.59
C GLU A 304 19.11 0.83 -7.71
N LEU A 305 18.47 1.48 -8.68
CA LEU A 305 19.11 2.07 -9.86
C LEU A 305 19.36 3.59 -9.75
N ASP A 306 18.96 4.22 -8.62
CA ASP A 306 18.92 5.67 -8.41
C ASP A 306 18.15 6.42 -9.51
N GLU A 307 17.09 5.80 -10.04
CA GLU A 307 16.23 6.41 -11.06
C GLU A 307 15.14 7.27 -10.41
N LYS A 308 14.82 8.39 -11.05
CA LYS A 308 13.85 9.36 -10.51
C LYS A 308 12.47 9.26 -11.15
N ASN A 309 12.33 8.40 -12.16
CA ASN A 309 11.08 8.20 -12.88
C ASN A 309 10.81 6.72 -13.08
N ILE A 310 9.62 6.28 -12.71
CA ILE A 310 9.17 4.89 -12.80
C ILE A 310 9.22 4.34 -14.24
N SER A 311 9.01 5.20 -15.24
CA SER A 311 9.11 4.83 -16.66
C SER A 311 10.51 4.33 -17.05
N GLN A 312 11.55 4.71 -16.31
CA GLN A 312 12.93 4.31 -16.59
C GLN A 312 13.26 2.90 -16.08
N VAL A 313 12.41 2.30 -15.26
CA VAL A 313 12.62 0.95 -14.69
C VAL A 313 11.63 -0.09 -15.22
N GLN A 314 10.61 0.31 -15.94
CA GLN A 314 9.57 -0.60 -16.47
C GLN A 314 9.95 -1.27 -17.82
N GLY A 315 11.02 -0.80 -18.47
CA GLY A 315 11.45 -1.30 -19.80
C GLY A 315 10.62 -0.73 -20.95
N ILE A 316 9.30 -0.84 -20.91
CA ILE A 316 8.36 -0.13 -21.78
C ILE A 316 7.45 0.69 -20.89
N ALA A 317 7.48 2.01 -21.04
CA ALA A 317 6.68 2.91 -20.22
C ALA A 317 5.23 2.94 -20.72
N PHE A 318 4.28 3.08 -19.79
CA PHE A 318 2.85 3.18 -20.10
C PHE A 318 2.52 4.25 -21.15
N ILE A 319 3.20 5.41 -21.12
CA ILE A 319 2.98 6.51 -22.08
C ILE A 319 3.50 6.18 -23.50
N GLU A 320 4.36 5.18 -23.63
CA GLU A 320 4.97 4.75 -24.90
C GLU A 320 4.34 3.46 -25.46
N SER A 321 3.39 2.89 -24.71
CA SER A 321 2.70 1.63 -25.07
C SER A 321 1.51 1.85 -26.02
#